data_aa2429b811bd29b8bd90dbc5dfa4fd22
#
_entry.id   aa2429b811bd29b8bd90dbc5dfa4fd22
#
_cell.length_a   1.000
_cell.length_b   1.000
_cell.length_c   1.000
_cell.angle_alpha   90.00
_cell.angle_beta   90.00
_cell.angle_gamma   90.00
#
_symmetry.space_group_name_H-M   'P 1'
#
loop_
_entity.id
_entity.type
_entity.pdbx_description
1 polymer ?
#
loop_
_entity_poly.entity_id
_entity_poly.type
_entity_poly.pdbx_seq_one_letter_code
_entity_poly.pdbx_strand_id
1 'polypeptide(L)'
;MADIRWIDFRSIGIEGQAWQDMPHESVYDRFPAEFKGRLAEGVWGNSHSTTGMCISFITDSPVIYIRREFAEAQLEEHNFNNCSFSGFDLYAEDRPGKFRWVATTSHHHGNDSEYPLTLDPIRGRHRYRLYLPCRNQLLKAELGIAPDSMFEAVAPRPETEALVYYGSSIVHGAYSSHAGLCHPAWLARKLNIPSYNFGFSGAARMELELAEIFATLNPAV
;
A
#
# COMPACT_ATOMS: atom_id res chain seq x y z
N MET A 1 13.07 -14.30 -21.82
CA MET A 1 12.07 -13.52 -21.09
C MET A 1 11.88 -12.22 -21.85
N ALA A 2 10.67 -11.70 -21.95
CA ALA A 2 10.47 -10.38 -22.55
C ALA A 2 11.26 -9.36 -21.72
N ASP A 3 11.84 -8.36 -22.38
CA ASP A 3 12.50 -7.25 -21.71
C ASP A 3 11.45 -6.48 -20.88
N ILE A 4 11.75 -6.11 -19.64
CA ILE A 4 10.84 -5.43 -18.70
C ILE A 4 11.49 -4.12 -18.25
N ARG A 5 10.75 -3.03 -18.38
CA ARG A 5 11.12 -1.74 -17.82
C ARG A 5 10.64 -1.65 -16.38
N TRP A 6 11.59 -1.51 -15.44
CA TRP A 6 11.33 -1.43 -14.01
C TRP A 6 11.30 0.02 -13.52
N ILE A 7 10.33 0.34 -12.67
CA ILE A 7 10.06 1.68 -12.13
C ILE A 7 9.90 1.55 -10.62
N ASP A 8 10.78 2.20 -9.86
CA ASP A 8 10.73 2.22 -8.39
C ASP A 8 9.44 2.90 -7.91
N PHE A 9 8.73 2.30 -6.96
CA PHE A 9 7.48 2.85 -6.42
C PHE A 9 7.64 4.25 -5.83
N ARG A 10 8.82 4.56 -5.25
CA ARG A 10 9.12 5.89 -4.71
C ARG A 10 9.09 6.97 -5.78
N SER A 11 9.51 6.66 -7.00
CA SER A 11 9.48 7.59 -8.13
C SER A 11 8.08 7.82 -8.67
N ILE A 12 7.12 6.95 -8.36
CA ILE A 12 5.71 7.10 -8.72
C ILE A 12 4.99 8.01 -7.72
N GLY A 13 5.38 7.94 -6.45
CA GLY A 13 4.73 8.61 -5.33
C GLY A 13 3.78 7.68 -4.57
N ILE A 14 3.91 7.65 -3.24
CA ILE A 14 3.17 6.77 -2.34
C ILE A 14 2.05 7.57 -1.68
N GLU A 15 0.80 7.20 -1.94
CA GLU A 15 -0.37 7.73 -1.22
C GLU A 15 -0.64 6.87 0.02
N GLY A 16 -1.06 7.49 1.12
CA GLY A 16 -1.40 6.80 2.37
C GLY A 16 -0.22 6.65 3.34
N GLN A 17 0.95 7.21 3.02
CA GLN A 17 2.05 7.42 3.95
C GLN A 17 2.00 8.86 4.47
N ALA A 18 1.89 9.04 5.77
CA ALA A 18 1.90 10.36 6.41
C ALA A 18 3.35 10.85 6.65
N TRP A 19 3.52 12.15 6.84
CA TRP A 19 4.82 12.78 7.14
C TRP A 19 5.92 12.44 6.12
N GLN A 20 5.61 12.42 4.84
CA GLN A 20 6.54 12.01 3.77
C GLN A 20 7.83 12.86 3.70
N ASP A 21 7.78 14.10 4.16
CA ASP A 21 8.92 15.01 4.19
C ASP A 21 9.88 14.74 5.37
N MET A 22 9.53 13.84 6.29
CA MET A 22 10.33 13.48 7.46
C MET A 22 11.13 12.19 7.22
N PRO A 23 12.33 12.04 7.81
CA PRO A 23 13.10 10.80 7.68
C PRO A 23 12.40 9.61 8.33
N HIS A 24 12.35 8.46 7.61
CA HIS A 24 11.85 7.18 8.09
C HIS A 24 13.01 6.18 8.23
N GLU A 25 12.91 5.16 9.11
CA GLU A 25 13.91 4.08 9.21
C GLU A 25 13.89 3.21 7.96
N SER A 26 12.71 2.89 7.45
CA SER A 26 12.51 2.24 6.17
C SER A 26 11.58 3.09 5.30
N VAL A 27 11.82 3.06 4.00
CA VAL A 27 11.13 3.87 2.99
C VAL A 27 9.59 3.77 3.05
N TYR A 28 9.09 2.63 3.49
CA TYR A 28 7.65 2.36 3.53
C TYR A 28 7.08 2.34 4.96
N ASP A 29 7.82 2.85 5.94
CA ASP A 29 7.31 2.94 7.32
C ASP A 29 6.18 3.96 7.41
N ARG A 30 5.21 3.70 8.28
CA ARG A 30 4.07 4.60 8.50
C ARG A 30 4.39 5.76 9.43
N PHE A 31 5.45 5.63 10.23
CA PHE A 31 5.92 6.68 11.13
C PHE A 31 7.35 7.11 10.82
N PRO A 32 7.65 8.42 10.92
CA PRO A 32 9.01 8.93 10.95
C PRO A 32 9.86 8.32 12.06
N ALA A 33 11.18 8.21 11.80
CA ALA A 33 12.14 7.64 12.73
C ALA A 33 12.19 8.36 14.10
N GLU A 34 11.90 9.67 14.14
CA GLU A 34 11.91 10.45 15.38
C GLU A 34 10.83 10.03 16.40
N PHE A 35 9.77 9.32 15.96
CA PHE A 35 8.73 8.81 16.86
C PHE A 35 9.13 7.49 17.53
N LYS A 36 10.23 6.87 17.12
CA LYS A 36 10.81 5.73 17.82
C LYS A 36 11.13 6.12 19.28
N GLY A 37 10.74 5.27 20.21
CA GLY A 37 10.91 5.53 21.67
C GLY A 37 9.84 6.40 22.30
N ARG A 38 8.98 7.06 21.52
CA ARG A 38 7.74 7.69 22.00
C ARG A 38 6.56 6.74 21.95
N LEU A 39 6.63 5.74 21.07
CA LEU A 39 5.57 4.77 20.81
C LEU A 39 5.82 3.47 21.56
N ALA A 40 4.74 2.80 21.99
CA ALA A 40 4.82 1.46 22.50
C ALA A 40 5.46 0.52 21.47
N GLU A 41 6.27 -0.46 21.93
CA GLU A 41 7.02 -1.38 21.08
C GLU A 41 6.12 -2.09 20.03
N GLY A 42 4.93 -2.55 20.43
CA GLY A 42 4.00 -3.20 19.52
C GLY A 42 3.40 -2.26 18.46
N VAL A 43 3.24 -0.96 18.76
CA VAL A 43 2.83 0.06 17.78
C VAL A 43 3.96 0.31 16.81
N TRP A 44 5.18 0.52 17.32
CA TRP A 44 6.36 0.73 16.49
C TRP A 44 6.62 -0.45 15.56
N GLY A 45 6.63 -1.68 16.08
CA GLY A 45 6.81 -2.88 15.26
C GLY A 45 5.76 -3.04 14.14
N ASN A 46 4.49 -2.73 14.44
CA ASN A 46 3.44 -2.75 13.42
C ASN A 46 3.58 -1.61 12.40
N SER A 47 4.25 -0.50 12.73
CA SER A 47 4.36 0.67 11.86
C SER A 47 5.20 0.44 10.61
N HIS A 48 6.01 -0.60 10.59
CA HIS A 48 6.79 -1.03 9.41
C HIS A 48 5.94 -1.66 8.30
N SER A 49 4.67 -1.93 8.53
CA SER A 49 3.75 -2.44 7.52
C SER A 49 3.19 -1.32 6.64
N THR A 50 2.80 -1.66 5.41
CA THR A 50 2.36 -0.70 4.38
C THR A 50 0.84 -0.61 4.24
N THR A 51 0.08 -1.06 5.24
CA THR A 51 -1.39 -1.09 5.15
C THR A 51 -1.97 0.26 4.77
N GLY A 52 -2.87 0.27 3.81
CA GLY A 52 -3.53 1.47 3.31
C GLY A 52 -2.73 2.28 2.28
N MET A 53 -1.43 2.01 2.14
CA MET A 53 -0.61 2.68 1.12
C MET A 53 -0.92 2.16 -0.27
N CYS A 54 -0.81 3.04 -1.25
CA CYS A 54 -0.94 2.68 -2.66
C CYS A 54 -0.12 3.61 -3.56
N ILE A 55 0.14 3.15 -4.78
CA ILE A 55 0.64 3.98 -5.88
C ILE A 55 -0.43 4.11 -6.96
N SER A 56 -0.41 5.22 -7.69
CA SER A 56 -1.30 5.43 -8.83
C SER A 56 -0.49 5.77 -10.07
N PHE A 57 -0.85 5.18 -11.21
CA PHE A 57 -0.15 5.37 -12.48
C PHE A 57 -1.10 5.16 -13.65
N ILE A 58 -0.67 5.64 -14.84
CA ILE A 58 -1.35 5.41 -16.10
C ILE A 58 -0.40 4.67 -17.03
N THR A 59 -0.89 3.61 -17.67
CA THR A 59 -0.12 2.86 -18.68
C THR A 59 -1.06 2.17 -19.67
N ASP A 60 -0.53 1.85 -20.84
CA ASP A 60 -1.14 1.00 -21.85
C ASP A 60 -0.42 -0.36 -21.97
N SER A 61 0.44 -0.67 -21.00
CA SER A 61 1.24 -1.89 -21.03
C SER A 61 0.37 -3.14 -21.08
N PRO A 62 0.67 -4.10 -21.97
CA PRO A 62 -0.02 -5.39 -22.04
C PRO A 62 0.37 -6.35 -20.91
N VAL A 63 1.31 -5.96 -20.06
CA VAL A 63 1.76 -6.74 -18.89
C VAL A 63 2.05 -5.80 -17.72
N ILE A 64 1.76 -6.25 -16.51
CA ILE A 64 2.14 -5.58 -15.27
C ILE A 64 2.83 -6.61 -14.39
N TYR A 65 4.07 -6.31 -14.01
CA TYR A 65 4.89 -7.12 -13.12
C TYR A 65 5.13 -6.39 -11.81
N ILE A 66 5.41 -7.16 -10.77
CA ILE A 66 5.92 -6.67 -9.49
C ILE A 66 7.26 -7.32 -9.23
N ARG A 67 8.24 -6.51 -8.82
CA ARG A 67 9.47 -6.96 -8.19
C ARG A 67 9.50 -6.40 -6.78
N ARG A 68 9.79 -7.25 -5.79
CA ARG A 68 9.69 -6.86 -4.40
C ARG A 68 10.72 -7.55 -3.51
N GLU A 69 11.01 -6.92 -2.37
CA GLU A 69 11.80 -7.48 -1.29
C GLU A 69 11.07 -7.24 0.03
N PHE A 70 10.86 -8.29 0.81
CA PHE A 70 10.28 -8.22 2.15
C PHE A 70 11.35 -8.46 3.22
N ALA A 71 11.13 -7.90 4.42
CA ALA A 71 11.97 -8.16 5.58
C ALA A 71 11.88 -9.61 6.05
N GLU A 72 10.70 -10.23 5.90
CA GLU A 72 10.43 -11.59 6.36
C GLU A 72 9.95 -12.48 5.21
N ALA A 73 10.40 -13.75 5.25
CA ALA A 73 9.97 -14.75 4.28
C ALA A 73 8.55 -15.26 4.51
N GLN A 74 7.98 -15.03 5.70
CA GLN A 74 6.59 -15.39 6.01
C GLN A 74 5.63 -14.58 5.14
N LEU A 75 4.65 -15.25 4.52
CA LEU A 75 3.73 -14.62 3.58
C LEU A 75 2.29 -14.52 4.09
N GLU A 76 1.98 -15.12 5.23
CA GLU A 76 0.64 -15.12 5.84
C GLU A 76 0.67 -15.35 7.35
N GLU A 77 -0.39 -15.00 8.04
CA GLU A 77 -0.66 -15.31 9.45
C GLU A 77 -2.09 -15.87 9.58
N HIS A 78 -2.44 -16.44 10.74
CA HIS A 78 -3.75 -17.07 10.98
C HIS A 78 -4.95 -16.13 10.71
N ASN A 79 -4.78 -14.83 10.83
CA ASN A 79 -5.80 -13.80 10.60
C ASN A 79 -5.49 -12.86 9.42
N PHE A 80 -4.39 -13.12 8.70
CA PHE A 80 -4.03 -12.45 7.46
C PHE A 80 -3.65 -13.50 6.41
N ASN A 81 -4.51 -13.70 5.44
CA ASN A 81 -4.16 -14.57 4.31
C ASN A 81 -3.05 -13.95 3.44
N ASN A 82 -2.43 -14.75 2.62
CA ASN A 82 -1.32 -14.35 1.75
C ASN A 82 -1.62 -13.08 0.91
N CYS A 83 -2.82 -12.98 0.32
CA CYS A 83 -3.20 -11.84 -0.54
C CYS A 83 -3.38 -10.54 0.24
N SER A 84 -3.62 -10.60 1.54
CA SER A 84 -3.70 -9.44 2.43
C SER A 84 -2.37 -9.18 3.13
N PHE A 85 -1.71 -10.23 3.63
CA PHE A 85 -0.46 -10.13 4.39
C PHE A 85 0.67 -9.56 3.54
N SER A 86 0.95 -10.22 2.39
CA SER A 86 2.08 -9.93 1.50
C SER A 86 1.65 -9.54 0.08
N GLY A 87 0.34 -9.51 -0.19
CA GLY A 87 -0.20 -9.32 -1.53
C GLY A 87 -0.29 -7.87 -1.97
N PHE A 88 0.01 -7.66 -3.25
CA PHE A 88 -0.29 -6.41 -3.95
C PHE A 88 -1.64 -6.54 -4.66
N ASP A 89 -2.41 -5.47 -4.71
CA ASP A 89 -3.80 -5.52 -5.13
C ASP A 89 -4.13 -4.41 -6.15
N LEU A 90 -4.35 -4.78 -7.40
CA LEU A 90 -4.49 -3.89 -8.54
C LEU A 90 -5.94 -3.58 -8.88
N TYR A 91 -6.22 -2.30 -9.03
CA TYR A 91 -7.49 -1.76 -9.51
C TYR A 91 -7.27 -0.89 -10.74
N ALA A 92 -8.21 -0.92 -11.69
CA ALA A 92 -8.25 -0.02 -12.83
C ALA A 92 -9.46 0.93 -12.74
N GLU A 93 -9.26 2.17 -13.18
CA GLU A 93 -10.34 3.14 -13.26
C GLU A 93 -11.27 2.83 -14.44
N ASP A 94 -12.53 2.54 -14.15
CA ASP A 94 -13.60 2.25 -15.12
C ASP A 94 -14.32 3.56 -15.55
N ARG A 95 -14.52 4.47 -14.61
CA ARG A 95 -15.08 5.81 -14.78
C ARG A 95 -14.38 6.76 -13.83
N PRO A 96 -14.39 8.06 -14.07
CA PRO A 96 -13.71 9.03 -13.20
C PRO A 96 -13.98 8.78 -11.70
N GLY A 97 -12.92 8.49 -10.94
CA GLY A 97 -12.99 8.18 -9.52
C GLY A 97 -13.57 6.81 -9.14
N LYS A 98 -13.92 5.95 -10.10
CA LYS A 98 -14.48 4.61 -9.85
C LYS A 98 -13.53 3.53 -10.31
N PHE A 99 -12.97 2.81 -9.36
CA PHE A 99 -11.98 1.76 -9.58
C PHE A 99 -12.61 0.38 -9.45
N ARG A 100 -12.29 -0.53 -10.37
CA ARG A 100 -12.64 -1.95 -10.33
C ARG A 100 -11.41 -2.79 -10.10
N TRP A 101 -11.59 -3.87 -9.38
CA TRP A 101 -10.56 -4.85 -9.14
C TRP A 101 -10.11 -5.53 -10.45
N VAL A 102 -8.81 -5.73 -10.60
CA VAL A 102 -8.17 -6.35 -11.76
C VAL A 102 -7.50 -7.65 -11.35
N ALA A 103 -6.59 -7.57 -10.39
CA ALA A 103 -5.77 -8.71 -9.98
C ALA A 103 -5.20 -8.50 -8.58
N THR A 104 -4.86 -9.61 -7.92
CA THR A 104 -4.04 -9.61 -6.71
C THR A 104 -2.97 -10.68 -6.83
N THR A 105 -1.88 -10.53 -6.09
CA THR A 105 -0.88 -11.58 -6.00
C THR A 105 -1.44 -12.77 -5.24
N SER A 106 -1.05 -13.98 -5.64
CA SER A 106 -1.56 -15.24 -5.09
C SER A 106 -0.45 -16.06 -4.44
N HIS A 107 -0.82 -17.14 -3.74
CA HIS A 107 0.09 -18.13 -3.18
C HIS A 107 1.08 -18.74 -4.20
N HIS A 108 0.74 -18.71 -5.49
CA HIS A 108 1.59 -19.29 -6.54
C HIS A 108 2.91 -18.55 -6.74
N HIS A 109 3.03 -17.32 -6.24
CA HIS A 109 4.27 -16.55 -6.39
C HIS A 109 5.26 -16.78 -5.24
N GLY A 110 4.84 -17.40 -4.14
CA GLY A 110 5.71 -17.78 -3.03
C GLY A 110 6.66 -16.64 -2.64
N ASN A 111 7.94 -16.98 -2.51
CA ASN A 111 9.03 -16.04 -2.22
C ASN A 111 9.70 -15.46 -3.48
N ASP A 112 9.13 -15.67 -4.68
CA ASP A 112 9.67 -15.08 -5.89
C ASP A 112 9.73 -13.55 -5.76
N SER A 113 10.91 -13.00 -6.00
CA SER A 113 11.11 -11.55 -5.92
C SER A 113 10.50 -10.80 -7.11
N GLU A 114 10.20 -11.53 -8.20
CA GLU A 114 9.71 -10.98 -9.47
C GLU A 114 8.63 -11.91 -10.05
N TYR A 115 7.44 -11.36 -10.34
CA TYR A 115 6.33 -12.14 -10.89
C TYR A 115 5.33 -11.26 -11.66
N PRO A 116 4.57 -11.84 -12.60
CA PRO A 116 3.49 -11.13 -13.25
C PRO A 116 2.32 -10.90 -12.30
N LEU A 117 1.87 -9.66 -12.18
CA LEU A 117 0.62 -9.34 -11.49
C LEU A 117 -0.57 -9.59 -12.43
N THR A 118 -0.42 -9.20 -13.70
CA THR A 118 -1.36 -9.55 -14.76
C THR A 118 -0.63 -9.69 -16.10
N LEU A 119 -1.06 -10.66 -16.91
CA LEU A 119 -0.54 -10.92 -18.27
C LEU A 119 -1.60 -10.60 -19.35
N ASP A 120 -2.81 -10.22 -18.95
CA ASP A 120 -3.88 -9.82 -19.86
C ASP A 120 -4.65 -8.65 -19.23
N PRO A 121 -3.99 -7.48 -19.11
CA PRO A 121 -4.63 -6.30 -18.58
C PRO A 121 -5.68 -5.77 -19.56
N ILE A 122 -6.49 -4.85 -19.07
CA ILE A 122 -7.48 -4.15 -19.89
C ILE A 122 -6.75 -3.44 -21.04
N ARG A 123 -7.17 -3.70 -22.28
CA ARG A 123 -6.54 -3.11 -23.46
C ARG A 123 -6.66 -1.58 -23.47
N GLY A 124 -5.58 -0.92 -23.86
CA GLY A 124 -5.51 0.52 -23.99
C GLY A 124 -4.97 1.22 -22.74
N ARG A 125 -5.00 2.54 -22.78
CA ARG A 125 -4.50 3.40 -21.70
C ARG A 125 -5.49 3.47 -20.56
N HIS A 126 -5.08 3.02 -19.35
CA HIS A 126 -5.90 3.06 -18.15
C HIS A 126 -5.12 3.66 -16.98
N ARG A 127 -5.87 4.30 -16.08
CA ARG A 127 -5.37 4.68 -14.76
C ARG A 127 -5.53 3.50 -13.81
N TYR A 128 -4.44 3.15 -13.14
CA TYR A 128 -4.39 2.08 -12.16
C TYR A 128 -4.12 2.63 -10.76
N ARG A 129 -4.58 1.88 -9.76
CA ARG A 129 -4.21 2.02 -8.37
C ARG A 129 -3.75 0.67 -7.85
N LEU A 130 -2.56 0.61 -7.30
CA LEU A 130 -1.96 -0.60 -6.75
C LEU A 130 -1.78 -0.41 -5.25
N TYR A 131 -2.54 -1.16 -4.45
CA TYR A 131 -2.38 -1.21 -3.00
C TYR A 131 -1.22 -2.10 -2.62
N LEU A 132 -0.48 -1.67 -1.59
CA LEU A 132 0.64 -2.38 -1.01
C LEU A 132 0.14 -3.38 0.05
N PRO A 133 0.99 -4.36 0.45
CA PRO A 133 0.64 -5.36 1.46
C PRO A 133 0.16 -4.77 2.78
N CYS A 134 -0.79 -5.42 3.45
CA CYS A 134 -1.28 -4.93 4.73
C CYS A 134 -0.31 -5.18 5.89
N ARG A 135 0.51 -6.25 5.85
CA ARG A 135 1.18 -6.72 7.07
C ARG A 135 2.69 -6.89 6.93
N ASN A 136 3.16 -7.54 5.86
CA ASN A 136 4.59 -7.79 5.67
C ASN A 136 5.35 -6.49 5.43
N GLN A 137 6.48 -6.31 6.10
CA GLN A 137 7.34 -5.15 5.89
C GLN A 137 7.96 -5.19 4.51
N LEU A 138 7.67 -4.18 3.71
CA LEU A 138 8.21 -4.01 2.37
C LEU A 138 9.52 -3.23 2.44
N LEU A 139 10.61 -3.77 1.91
CA LEU A 139 11.92 -3.11 1.85
C LEU A 139 12.14 -2.44 0.50
N LYS A 140 11.69 -3.10 -0.58
CA LYS A 140 11.81 -2.59 -1.95
C LYS A 140 10.61 -3.05 -2.79
N ALA A 141 10.15 -2.18 -3.68
CA ALA A 141 9.15 -2.54 -4.68
C ALA A 141 9.35 -1.75 -5.98
N GLU A 142 9.17 -2.45 -7.10
CA GLU A 142 9.27 -1.91 -8.44
C GLU A 142 8.10 -2.42 -9.30
N LEU A 143 7.57 -1.54 -10.12
CA LEU A 143 6.57 -1.84 -11.13
C LEU A 143 7.27 -2.19 -12.43
N GLY A 144 6.94 -3.34 -13.01
CA GLY A 144 7.44 -3.76 -14.31
C GLY A 144 6.37 -3.60 -15.39
N ILE A 145 6.74 -3.01 -16.50
CA ILE A 145 5.89 -2.84 -17.70
C ILE A 145 6.68 -3.22 -18.97
N ALA A 146 5.98 -3.41 -20.08
CA ALA A 146 6.65 -3.60 -21.36
C ALA A 146 7.48 -2.34 -21.73
N PRO A 147 8.69 -2.49 -22.31
CA PRO A 147 9.65 -1.40 -22.48
C PRO A 147 9.10 -0.21 -23.26
N ASP A 148 8.36 -0.49 -24.32
CA ASP A 148 7.83 0.51 -25.25
C ASP A 148 6.47 1.09 -24.82
N SER A 149 5.93 0.64 -23.69
CA SER A 149 4.64 1.13 -23.19
C SER A 149 4.77 2.54 -22.59
N MET A 150 3.71 3.32 -22.77
CA MET A 150 3.61 4.60 -22.11
C MET A 150 3.47 4.41 -20.62
N PHE A 151 4.04 5.33 -19.87
CA PHE A 151 3.93 5.39 -18.41
C PHE A 151 3.86 6.83 -17.94
N GLU A 152 2.91 7.08 -17.03
CA GLU A 152 2.74 8.36 -16.36
C GLU A 152 2.46 8.11 -14.87
N ALA A 153 3.30 8.64 -13.99
CA ALA A 153 3.04 8.63 -12.56
C ALA A 153 1.88 9.56 -12.23
N VAL A 154 0.98 9.13 -11.35
CA VAL A 154 -0.09 9.98 -10.84
C VAL A 154 0.24 10.39 -9.42
N ALA A 155 0.45 11.69 -9.21
CA ALA A 155 0.82 12.23 -7.90
C ALA A 155 -0.17 11.83 -6.80
N PRO A 156 0.31 11.54 -5.58
CA PRO A 156 -0.53 11.35 -4.41
C PRO A 156 -1.45 12.55 -4.17
N ARG A 157 -2.63 12.29 -3.63
CA ARG A 157 -3.55 13.37 -3.22
C ARG A 157 -3.02 14.08 -1.96
N PRO A 158 -3.40 15.37 -1.76
CA PRO A 158 -2.94 16.14 -0.61
C PRO A 158 -3.31 15.52 0.73
N GLU A 159 -2.41 15.62 1.72
CA GLU A 159 -2.62 15.12 3.10
C GLU A 159 -3.83 15.78 3.77
N THR A 160 -4.07 17.06 3.50
CA THR A 160 -5.19 17.84 4.05
C THR A 160 -6.57 17.32 3.67
N GLU A 161 -6.64 16.41 2.71
CA GLU A 161 -7.88 15.76 2.29
C GLU A 161 -8.07 14.37 2.90
N ALA A 162 -7.08 13.88 3.66
CA ALA A 162 -7.05 12.50 4.13
C ALA A 162 -7.98 12.23 5.31
N LEU A 163 -8.57 11.03 5.33
CA LEU A 163 -9.22 10.45 6.50
C LEU A 163 -8.18 9.69 7.32
N VAL A 164 -8.21 9.83 8.64
CA VAL A 164 -7.33 9.09 9.55
C VAL A 164 -8.11 7.96 10.21
N TYR A 165 -7.63 6.73 10.04
CA TYR A 165 -8.20 5.54 10.68
C TYR A 165 -7.23 5.02 11.73
N TYR A 166 -7.68 4.95 12.98
CA TYR A 166 -6.93 4.34 14.07
C TYR A 166 -7.67 3.12 14.63
N GLY A 167 -6.94 2.08 14.97
CA GLY A 167 -7.50 0.88 15.58
C GLY A 167 -6.54 -0.32 15.58
N SER A 168 -7.08 -1.49 15.93
CA SER A 168 -6.28 -2.71 16.05
C SER A 168 -6.27 -3.54 14.76
N SER A 169 -6.30 -4.87 14.85
CA SER A 169 -6.12 -5.79 13.73
C SER A 169 -7.12 -5.60 12.58
N ILE A 170 -8.38 -5.27 12.86
CA ILE A 170 -9.38 -5.09 11.81
C ILE A 170 -9.08 -3.84 10.96
N VAL A 171 -8.67 -2.73 11.60
CA VAL A 171 -8.24 -1.52 10.88
C VAL A 171 -6.96 -1.80 10.10
N HIS A 172 -6.02 -2.58 10.67
CA HIS A 172 -4.78 -2.99 10.03
C HIS A 172 -5.02 -3.81 8.75
N GLY A 173 -6.16 -4.49 8.62
CA GLY A 173 -6.53 -5.30 7.46
C GLY A 173 -6.70 -6.79 7.75
N ALA A 174 -6.72 -7.20 9.03
CA ALA A 174 -7.00 -8.60 9.38
C ALA A 174 -8.35 -9.06 8.81
N TYR A 175 -8.39 -10.31 8.35
CA TYR A 175 -9.53 -10.96 7.71
C TYR A 175 -9.98 -10.32 6.38
N SER A 176 -9.24 -9.34 5.84
CA SER A 176 -9.46 -8.88 4.47
C SER A 176 -9.06 -9.97 3.48
N SER A 177 -9.82 -10.16 2.42
CA SER A 177 -9.47 -11.13 1.37
C SER A 177 -8.22 -10.74 0.61
N HIS A 178 -7.98 -9.44 0.43
CA HIS A 178 -6.78 -8.86 -0.18
C HIS A 178 -6.60 -7.39 0.26
N ALA A 179 -5.43 -6.82 0.00
CA ALA A 179 -5.00 -5.54 0.59
C ALA A 179 -5.96 -4.36 0.33
N GLY A 180 -6.44 -4.20 -0.88
CA GLY A 180 -7.37 -3.11 -1.23
C GLY A 180 -8.79 -3.26 -0.68
N LEU A 181 -9.12 -4.36 0.00
CA LEU A 181 -10.40 -4.58 0.68
C LEU A 181 -10.32 -4.43 2.20
N CYS A 182 -9.17 -4.09 2.79
CA CYS A 182 -9.22 -3.58 4.16
C CYS A 182 -10.11 -2.33 4.17
N HIS A 183 -10.94 -2.19 5.21
CA HIS A 183 -12.03 -1.20 5.15
C HIS A 183 -11.55 0.26 4.98
N PRO A 184 -10.39 0.73 5.51
CA PRO A 184 -9.88 2.06 5.19
C PRO A 184 -9.59 2.24 3.69
N ALA A 185 -8.91 1.28 3.07
CA ALA A 185 -8.61 1.33 1.63
C ALA A 185 -9.89 1.25 0.77
N TRP A 186 -10.85 0.40 1.17
CA TRP A 186 -12.14 0.29 0.49
C TRP A 186 -12.92 1.60 0.57
N LEU A 187 -13.02 2.23 1.76
CA LEU A 187 -13.72 3.50 1.96
C LEU A 187 -13.03 4.64 1.19
N ALA A 188 -11.69 4.74 1.28
CA ALA A 188 -10.91 5.73 0.54
C ALA A 188 -11.19 5.67 -0.96
N ARG A 189 -11.25 4.45 -1.52
CA ARG A 189 -11.57 4.23 -2.93
C ARG A 189 -13.04 4.52 -3.24
N LYS A 190 -13.97 4.11 -2.36
CA LYS A 190 -15.42 4.32 -2.52
C LYS A 190 -15.80 5.79 -2.51
N LEU A 191 -15.21 6.55 -1.59
CA LEU A 191 -15.45 7.96 -1.40
C LEU A 191 -14.56 8.84 -2.29
N ASN A 192 -13.53 8.26 -2.90
CA ASN A 192 -12.48 8.95 -3.62
C ASN A 192 -11.73 9.98 -2.76
N ILE A 193 -11.46 9.63 -1.49
CA ILE A 193 -10.74 10.45 -0.50
C ILE A 193 -9.49 9.67 -0.08
N PRO A 194 -8.29 10.28 0.04
CA PRO A 194 -7.11 9.60 0.57
C PRO A 194 -7.31 9.19 2.04
N SER A 195 -6.57 8.20 2.51
CA SER A 195 -6.64 7.79 3.91
C SER A 195 -5.30 7.36 4.46
N TYR A 196 -5.09 7.61 5.74
CA TYR A 196 -4.00 7.06 6.54
C TYR A 196 -4.54 5.93 7.40
N ASN A 197 -3.94 4.75 7.26
CA ASN A 197 -4.31 3.59 8.04
C ASN A 197 -3.32 3.41 9.20
N PHE A 198 -3.74 3.76 10.41
CA PHE A 198 -3.02 3.53 11.66
C PHE A 198 -3.64 2.36 12.43
N GLY A 199 -3.83 1.24 11.74
CA GLY A 199 -4.14 -0.04 12.34
C GLY A 199 -2.88 -0.69 12.92
N PHE A 200 -2.94 -1.13 14.19
CA PHE A 200 -1.84 -1.77 14.91
C PHE A 200 -2.33 -3.07 15.54
N SER A 201 -2.14 -4.19 14.84
CA SER A 201 -2.64 -5.50 15.24
C SER A 201 -2.14 -5.88 16.64
N GLY A 202 -3.05 -6.09 17.58
CA GLY A 202 -2.74 -6.42 18.97
C GLY A 202 -2.17 -5.29 19.83
N ALA A 203 -1.94 -4.08 19.28
CA ALA A 203 -1.20 -3.02 19.94
C ALA A 203 -1.97 -1.70 20.16
N ALA A 204 -3.06 -1.44 19.42
CA ALA A 204 -3.83 -0.20 19.58
C ALA A 204 -4.61 -0.19 20.91
N ARG A 205 -4.26 0.72 21.82
CA ARG A 205 -4.81 0.82 23.19
C ARG A 205 -5.24 2.23 23.58
N MET A 206 -5.43 3.13 22.60
CA MET A 206 -5.79 4.54 22.82
C MET A 206 -4.70 5.31 23.59
N GLU A 207 -3.44 5.07 23.24
CA GLU A 207 -2.28 5.72 23.86
C GLU A 207 -2.31 7.24 23.63
N LEU A 208 -2.04 8.02 24.69
CA LEU A 208 -2.04 9.48 24.62
C LEU A 208 -0.98 10.00 23.64
N GLU A 209 0.17 9.36 23.61
CA GLU A 209 1.28 9.69 22.73
C GLU A 209 0.89 9.60 21.26
N LEU A 210 0.05 8.62 20.89
CA LEU A 210 -0.49 8.52 19.52
C LEU A 210 -1.46 9.65 19.21
N ALA A 211 -2.30 10.04 20.16
CA ALA A 211 -3.21 11.17 19.95
C ALA A 211 -2.44 12.49 19.73
N GLU A 212 -1.35 12.71 20.49
CA GLU A 212 -0.47 13.87 20.32
C GLU A 212 0.23 13.85 18.93
N ILE A 213 0.70 12.68 18.49
CA ILE A 213 1.32 12.51 17.16
C ILE A 213 0.28 12.76 16.06
N PHE A 214 -0.91 12.18 16.16
CA PHE A 214 -1.96 12.41 15.17
C PHE A 214 -2.43 13.86 15.10
N ALA A 215 -2.37 14.59 16.22
CA ALA A 215 -2.66 16.02 16.25
C ALA A 215 -1.66 16.88 15.40
N THR A 216 -0.51 16.31 15.02
CA THR A 216 0.43 16.97 14.09
C THR A 216 0.03 16.82 12.63
N LEU A 217 -0.85 15.87 12.32
CA LEU A 217 -1.49 15.79 11.01
C LEU A 217 -2.55 16.89 10.89
N ASN A 218 -2.81 17.30 9.68
CA ASN A 218 -3.91 18.23 9.37
C ASN A 218 -4.93 17.53 8.45
N PRO A 219 -5.59 16.45 8.93
CA PRO A 219 -6.49 15.64 8.12
C PRO A 219 -7.83 16.33 7.88
N ALA A 220 -8.61 15.80 6.93
CA ALA A 220 -9.98 16.23 6.71
C ALA A 220 -10.91 15.84 7.89
N VAL A 221 -10.71 14.64 8.45
CA VAL A 221 -11.37 14.06 9.63
C VAL A 221 -10.49 12.96 10.25
#